data_9669ee9ebebef6216229bbe797910d29
#
_entry.id   9669ee9ebebef6216229bbe797910d29
#
_cell.length_a   1.000
_cell.length_b   1.000
_cell.length_c   1.000
_cell.angle_alpha   90.00
_cell.angle_beta   90.00
_cell.angle_gamma   90.00
#
_symmetry.space_group_name_H-M   'P 1'
#
loop_
_entity.id
_entity.type
_entity.pdbx_description
1 polymer ?
#
loop_
_entity_poly.entity_id
_entity_poly.type
_entity_poly.pdbx_seq_one_letter_code
_entity_poly.pdbx_strand_id
1 'polypeptide(L)'
;MAEWGIPGMAVAVVHRDRVIHSQGYGVLRLGEDRAVDQHTLFGIASVSKAFTAAALGILVDEGRLDWDDPVTRHLPDFRLYDPYVTETVTVRDLLAHRVGVGRMTGNRIQWLPARERTELMERIRHLGPEQTFRNGYVYSNVMYMVAGEVVRAVSGQSWDDFVEERIFRPLGMDRSNTSVTRIAQGENAAWPHQEIRGEVVPIPRRNFDNVGASASINTSVDQLTTWMRLHLGEPGEVDGIRLLSPGSVREMHRAQNALGDAGLSGGLASYGLGWRISSYEGRRMSQHGGATDGMNTTLVLLPEEELGIVITTNTFNSFMNAVANRIMDRFLEIDDRPWDRNIRASYLASYQRAMAARDSVDAAREEGTDPSGPLTDFTGTFYDPLYADVEVTLEGDELSIAFWGGDNDQVLTLEHWHHDTFRGHWRNPAQREEFVWFTRDDSGEVNQLHIRWTLRPLLLQAGTYPANYTRTVTFQRTDAP
;
A
#
# COMPACT_ATOMS: atom_id res chain seq x y z
N MET A 1 -12.35 -19.58 7.29
CA MET A 1 -12.77 -18.47 6.44
C MET A 1 -14.07 -17.84 6.96
N ALA A 2 -15.15 -18.61 7.16
CA ALA A 2 -16.45 -18.06 7.61
C ALA A 2 -16.35 -17.19 8.87
N GLU A 3 -15.71 -17.66 9.93
CA GLU A 3 -15.54 -16.91 11.18
C GLU A 3 -14.72 -15.60 11.03
N TRP A 4 -14.01 -15.44 9.93
CA TRP A 4 -13.19 -14.27 9.61
C TRP A 4 -13.82 -13.36 8.55
N GLY A 5 -15.02 -13.71 8.07
CA GLY A 5 -15.69 -12.96 7.01
C GLY A 5 -14.90 -12.91 5.71
N ILE A 6 -14.22 -14.01 5.34
CA ILE A 6 -13.39 -14.07 4.12
C ILE A 6 -14.19 -14.74 3.02
N PRO A 7 -14.61 -13.98 1.97
CA PRO A 7 -15.37 -14.54 0.86
C PRO A 7 -14.55 -15.48 -0.03
N GLY A 8 -13.31 -15.09 -0.33
CA GLY A 8 -12.44 -15.84 -1.22
C GLY A 8 -10.96 -15.75 -0.80
N MET A 9 -10.24 -16.85 -1.03
CA MET A 9 -8.82 -16.99 -0.71
C MET A 9 -8.17 -17.92 -1.73
N ALA A 10 -6.90 -17.67 -2.06
CA ALA A 10 -6.07 -18.64 -2.77
C ALA A 10 -4.73 -18.82 -2.02
N VAL A 11 -4.22 -20.04 -2.06
CA VAL A 11 -2.99 -20.45 -1.36
C VAL A 11 -2.10 -21.24 -2.31
N ALA A 12 -0.80 -20.91 -2.35
CA ALA A 12 0.18 -21.79 -2.96
C ALA A 12 1.41 -21.97 -2.04
N VAL A 13 1.99 -23.17 -2.11
CA VAL A 13 3.17 -23.57 -1.36
C VAL A 13 4.16 -24.23 -2.31
N VAL A 14 5.39 -23.73 -2.28
CA VAL A 14 6.54 -24.28 -3.00
C VAL A 14 7.50 -24.88 -1.97
N HIS A 15 8.00 -26.07 -2.24
CA HIS A 15 9.04 -26.69 -1.42
C HIS A 15 10.00 -27.48 -2.32
N ARG A 16 11.30 -27.22 -2.17
CA ARG A 16 12.38 -27.86 -2.94
C ARG A 16 12.09 -27.83 -4.45
N ASP A 17 11.87 -26.61 -4.95
CA ASP A 17 11.60 -26.32 -6.36
C ASP A 17 10.31 -26.97 -6.93
N ARG A 18 9.39 -27.44 -6.08
CA ARG A 18 8.12 -28.06 -6.50
C ARG A 18 6.95 -27.32 -5.91
N VAL A 19 5.93 -27.10 -6.71
CA VAL A 19 4.61 -26.68 -6.23
C VAL A 19 3.94 -27.88 -5.57
N ILE A 20 3.79 -27.83 -4.24
CA ILE A 20 3.17 -28.91 -3.46
C ILE A 20 1.73 -28.65 -3.09
N HIS A 21 1.31 -27.38 -3.21
CA HIS A 21 -0.07 -26.95 -3.06
C HIS A 21 -0.32 -25.70 -3.90
N SER A 22 -1.45 -25.67 -4.63
CA SER A 22 -1.94 -24.48 -5.32
C SER A 22 -3.45 -24.62 -5.48
N GLN A 23 -4.24 -23.86 -4.70
CA GLN A 23 -5.69 -24.00 -4.66
C GLN A 23 -6.39 -22.71 -4.25
N GLY A 24 -7.59 -22.51 -4.83
CA GLY A 24 -8.54 -21.47 -4.42
C GLY A 24 -9.65 -21.99 -3.53
N TYR A 25 -10.26 -21.10 -2.77
CA TYR A 25 -11.32 -21.36 -1.80
C TYR A 25 -12.33 -20.21 -1.80
N GLY A 26 -13.61 -20.55 -1.71
CA GLY A 26 -14.71 -19.58 -1.65
C GLY A 26 -15.02 -18.97 -3.01
N VAL A 27 -15.49 -17.72 -3.03
CA VAL A 27 -16.06 -17.07 -4.20
C VAL A 27 -15.30 -15.80 -4.63
N LEU A 28 -15.36 -15.49 -5.92
CA LEU A 28 -14.77 -14.28 -6.48
C LEU A 28 -15.42 -13.02 -5.91
N ARG A 29 -16.74 -13.06 -5.72
CA ARG A 29 -17.57 -11.96 -5.23
C ARG A 29 -18.74 -12.49 -4.43
N LEU A 30 -19.04 -11.89 -3.29
CA LEU A 30 -20.26 -12.21 -2.54
C LEU A 30 -21.51 -11.96 -3.39
N GLY A 31 -22.43 -12.91 -3.36
CA GLY A 31 -23.64 -12.90 -4.19
C GLY A 31 -23.46 -13.51 -5.58
N GLU A 32 -22.26 -14.01 -5.92
CA GLU A 32 -21.99 -14.75 -7.16
C GLU A 32 -21.52 -16.18 -6.84
N ASP A 33 -21.85 -17.15 -7.71
CA ASP A 33 -21.45 -18.57 -7.55
C ASP A 33 -20.08 -18.89 -8.15
N ARG A 34 -19.38 -17.90 -8.70
CA ARG A 34 -18.06 -18.07 -9.32
C ARG A 34 -17.00 -18.34 -8.25
N ALA A 35 -16.42 -19.54 -8.29
CA ALA A 35 -15.41 -19.96 -7.32
C ALA A 35 -14.04 -19.28 -7.57
N VAL A 36 -13.30 -19.05 -6.50
CA VAL A 36 -11.86 -18.76 -6.54
C VAL A 36 -11.11 -20.05 -6.85
N ASP A 37 -10.16 -20.00 -7.78
CA ASP A 37 -9.21 -21.07 -8.07
C ASP A 37 -7.75 -20.57 -7.99
N GLN A 38 -6.78 -21.44 -8.28
CA GLN A 38 -5.36 -21.09 -8.25
C GLN A 38 -4.95 -20.05 -9.31
N HIS A 39 -5.75 -19.90 -10.37
CA HIS A 39 -5.52 -18.97 -11.48
C HIS A 39 -6.26 -17.64 -11.31
N THR A 40 -7.03 -17.49 -10.26
CA THR A 40 -7.75 -16.24 -9.96
C THR A 40 -6.77 -15.09 -9.72
N LEU A 41 -6.97 -13.99 -10.44
CA LEU A 41 -6.19 -12.78 -10.25
C LEU A 41 -6.60 -12.04 -8.97
N PHE A 42 -5.61 -11.65 -8.19
CA PHE A 42 -5.74 -10.77 -7.03
C PHE A 42 -4.79 -9.59 -7.18
N GLY A 43 -5.20 -8.41 -6.72
CA GLY A 43 -4.27 -7.29 -6.51
C GLY A 43 -3.33 -7.61 -5.36
N ILE A 44 -2.04 -7.79 -5.66
CA ILE A 44 -1.03 -8.16 -4.65
C ILE A 44 -0.46 -6.97 -3.90
N ALA A 45 -0.92 -5.77 -4.25
CA ALA A 45 -0.54 -4.53 -3.58
C ALA A 45 0.99 -4.43 -3.35
N SER A 46 1.44 -4.17 -2.13
CA SER A 46 2.85 -3.91 -1.83
C SER A 46 3.82 -5.06 -2.11
N VAL A 47 3.36 -6.28 -2.41
CA VAL A 47 4.24 -7.34 -2.93
C VAL A 47 4.83 -6.93 -4.29
N SER A 48 4.20 -6.02 -5.03
CA SER A 48 4.72 -5.38 -6.26
C SER A 48 6.11 -4.75 -6.07
N LYS A 49 6.45 -4.33 -4.85
CA LYS A 49 7.74 -3.71 -4.53
C LYS A 49 8.92 -4.64 -4.80
N ALA A 50 8.75 -5.94 -4.58
CA ALA A 50 9.78 -6.92 -4.90
C ALA A 50 10.05 -7.00 -6.41
N PHE A 51 9.02 -6.86 -7.23
CA PHE A 51 9.14 -6.80 -8.69
C PHE A 51 9.82 -5.50 -9.17
N THR A 52 9.54 -4.37 -8.51
CA THR A 52 10.24 -3.10 -8.79
C THR A 52 11.72 -3.19 -8.44
N ALA A 53 12.06 -3.80 -7.31
CA ALA A 53 13.45 -4.04 -6.94
C ALA A 53 14.14 -4.97 -7.94
N ALA A 54 13.45 -6.01 -8.42
CA ALA A 54 13.96 -6.91 -9.46
C ALA A 54 14.16 -6.20 -10.81
N ALA A 55 13.23 -5.31 -11.20
CA ALA A 55 13.37 -4.51 -12.42
C ALA A 55 14.65 -3.65 -12.40
N LEU A 56 14.92 -3.01 -11.24
CA LEU A 56 16.19 -2.29 -11.06
C LEU A 56 17.39 -3.24 -10.98
N GLY A 57 17.23 -4.42 -10.36
CA GLY A 57 18.25 -5.46 -10.31
C GLY A 57 18.68 -5.95 -11.71
N ILE A 58 17.74 -6.09 -12.64
CA ILE A 58 18.04 -6.41 -14.05
C ILE A 58 18.91 -5.32 -14.67
N LEU A 59 18.57 -4.05 -14.45
CA LEU A 59 19.35 -2.92 -14.98
C LEU A 59 20.74 -2.80 -14.33
N VAL A 60 20.88 -3.20 -13.05
CA VAL A 60 22.19 -3.31 -12.38
C VAL A 60 23.02 -4.44 -12.99
N ASP A 61 22.44 -5.60 -13.22
CA ASP A 61 23.10 -6.75 -13.83
C ASP A 61 23.54 -6.47 -15.28
N GLU A 62 22.83 -5.59 -15.99
CA GLU A 62 23.17 -5.08 -17.30
C GLU A 62 24.26 -3.98 -17.27
N GLY A 63 24.69 -3.54 -16.08
CA GLY A 63 25.67 -2.45 -15.92
C GLY A 63 25.16 -1.07 -16.30
N ARG A 64 23.85 -0.86 -16.37
CA ARG A 64 23.19 0.40 -16.75
C ARG A 64 22.84 1.27 -15.54
N LEU A 65 22.89 0.70 -14.34
CA LEU A 65 22.52 1.32 -13.07
C LEU A 65 23.41 0.73 -11.97
N ASP A 66 23.73 1.53 -10.94
CA ASP A 66 24.24 1.07 -9.66
C ASP A 66 23.21 1.33 -8.55
N TRP A 67 23.11 0.40 -7.60
CA TRP A 67 22.20 0.58 -6.44
C TRP A 67 22.48 1.88 -5.67
N ASP A 68 23.73 2.32 -5.66
CA ASP A 68 24.17 3.50 -4.94
C ASP A 68 24.31 4.75 -5.83
N ASP A 69 23.84 4.69 -7.09
CA ASP A 69 23.70 5.87 -7.93
C ASP A 69 22.77 6.90 -7.27
N PRO A 70 23.16 8.18 -7.22
CA PRO A 70 22.24 9.25 -6.87
C PRO A 70 21.04 9.26 -7.82
N VAL A 71 19.83 9.42 -7.29
CA VAL A 71 18.60 9.47 -8.10
C VAL A 71 18.66 10.54 -9.16
N THR A 72 19.26 11.69 -8.85
CA THR A 72 19.43 12.84 -9.75
C THR A 72 20.29 12.53 -10.97
N ARG A 73 21.13 11.48 -10.93
CA ARG A 73 21.89 11.02 -12.10
C ARG A 73 20.99 10.53 -13.23
N HIS A 74 19.86 9.90 -12.87
CA HIS A 74 18.91 9.32 -13.82
C HIS A 74 17.66 10.20 -14.00
N LEU A 75 17.31 10.98 -13.00
CA LEU A 75 16.18 11.91 -12.96
C LEU A 75 16.67 13.32 -12.61
N PRO A 76 17.23 14.10 -13.55
CA PRO A 76 17.88 15.40 -13.26
C PRO A 76 16.92 16.42 -12.63
N ASP A 77 15.62 16.34 -12.87
CA ASP A 77 14.59 17.24 -12.35
C ASP A 77 13.99 16.76 -11.02
N PHE A 78 14.41 15.61 -10.53
CA PHE A 78 13.96 15.11 -9.23
C PHE A 78 14.36 16.04 -8.10
N ARG A 79 13.39 16.39 -7.24
CA ARG A 79 13.60 17.25 -6.07
C ARG A 79 12.82 16.72 -4.87
N LEU A 80 13.44 16.82 -3.70
CA LEU A 80 12.81 16.62 -2.39
C LEU A 80 12.86 17.94 -1.61
N TYR A 81 12.28 17.94 -0.42
CA TYR A 81 12.16 19.09 0.48
C TYR A 81 13.51 19.75 0.84
N ASP A 82 14.60 19.00 0.78
CA ASP A 82 15.93 19.41 1.19
C ASP A 82 16.93 19.19 0.04
N PRO A 83 17.73 20.21 -0.35
CA PRO A 83 18.70 20.10 -1.43
C PRO A 83 19.77 19.03 -1.18
N TYR A 84 20.26 18.89 0.05
CA TYR A 84 21.25 17.87 0.39
C TYR A 84 20.69 16.47 0.23
N VAL A 85 19.45 16.23 0.70
CA VAL A 85 18.77 14.95 0.52
C VAL A 85 18.54 14.68 -0.96
N THR A 86 18.12 15.69 -1.73
CA THR A 86 17.92 15.59 -3.18
C THR A 86 19.17 15.09 -3.91
N GLU A 87 20.33 15.65 -3.60
CA GLU A 87 21.60 15.34 -4.26
C GLU A 87 22.20 14.02 -3.82
N THR A 88 21.92 13.59 -2.59
CA THR A 88 22.57 12.42 -1.98
C THR A 88 21.74 11.16 -1.89
N VAL A 89 20.41 11.25 -2.07
CA VAL A 89 19.54 10.09 -2.06
C VAL A 89 19.86 9.16 -3.22
N THR A 90 20.01 7.86 -2.91
CA THR A 90 20.35 6.83 -3.89
C THR A 90 19.14 5.97 -4.24
N VAL A 91 19.24 5.19 -5.32
CA VAL A 91 18.24 4.19 -5.70
C VAL A 91 17.99 3.20 -4.56
N ARG A 92 19.04 2.77 -3.87
CA ARG A 92 18.97 1.94 -2.66
C ARG A 92 18.14 2.60 -1.56
N ASP A 93 18.31 3.90 -1.32
CA ASP A 93 17.56 4.63 -0.29
C ASP A 93 16.06 4.65 -0.55
N LEU A 94 15.66 4.78 -1.85
CA LEU A 94 14.26 4.70 -2.26
C LEU A 94 13.64 3.35 -1.86
N LEU A 95 14.33 2.26 -2.24
CA LEU A 95 13.84 0.90 -2.05
C LEU A 95 13.88 0.44 -0.59
N ALA A 96 14.86 0.92 0.19
CA ALA A 96 15.04 0.54 1.59
C ALA A 96 14.21 1.39 2.58
N HIS A 97 13.35 2.30 2.11
CA HIS A 97 12.50 3.15 2.94
C HIS A 97 13.27 4.00 3.97
N ARG A 98 14.41 4.56 3.58
CA ARG A 98 15.25 5.37 4.47
C ARG A 98 15.42 6.84 4.05
N VAL A 99 14.56 7.29 3.12
CA VAL A 99 14.53 8.71 2.69
C VAL A 99 13.94 9.63 3.77
N GLY A 100 13.12 9.09 4.66
CA GLY A 100 12.53 9.85 5.76
C GLY A 100 11.21 10.56 5.42
N VAL A 101 10.65 10.36 4.22
CA VAL A 101 9.42 11.03 3.76
C VAL A 101 8.35 10.03 3.31
N GLY A 102 7.11 10.44 3.38
CA GLY A 102 6.06 9.86 2.59
C GLY A 102 5.12 8.87 3.26
N ARG A 103 5.27 8.57 4.56
CA ARG A 103 4.36 7.63 5.22
C ARG A 103 2.94 8.19 5.36
N MET A 104 2.83 9.41 5.88
CA MET A 104 1.55 10.04 6.16
C MET A 104 0.99 10.81 4.98
N THR A 105 1.76 11.75 4.47
CA THR A 105 1.32 12.64 3.39
C THR A 105 1.55 12.04 2.02
N GLY A 106 2.71 11.46 1.78
CA GLY A 106 3.04 10.88 0.47
C GLY A 106 2.15 9.70 0.09
N ASN A 107 1.75 8.87 1.05
CA ASN A 107 0.84 7.76 0.74
C ASN A 107 -0.59 8.22 0.40
N ARG A 108 -0.99 9.46 0.73
CA ARG A 108 -2.29 10.01 0.29
C ARG A 108 -2.29 10.40 -1.17
N ILE A 109 -1.14 10.77 -1.75
CA ILE A 109 -1.03 11.07 -3.19
C ILE A 109 -1.46 9.88 -4.04
N GLN A 110 -1.24 8.65 -3.59
CA GLN A 110 -1.71 7.44 -4.30
C GLN A 110 -3.24 7.36 -4.46
N TRP A 111 -3.99 8.14 -3.67
CA TRP A 111 -5.45 8.19 -3.70
C TRP A 111 -5.98 9.13 -4.80
N LEU A 112 -5.08 9.65 -5.65
CA LEU A 112 -5.31 10.63 -6.70
C LEU A 112 -5.06 10.00 -8.09
N PRO A 113 -5.87 9.01 -8.51
CA PRO A 113 -5.59 8.23 -9.72
C PRO A 113 -5.57 9.07 -11.00
N ALA A 114 -6.24 10.23 -11.00
CA ALA A 114 -6.30 11.10 -12.16
C ALA A 114 -5.01 11.89 -12.43
N ARG A 115 -3.98 11.77 -11.58
CA ARG A 115 -2.73 12.53 -11.74
C ARG A 115 -1.65 11.69 -12.38
N GLU A 116 -1.03 12.27 -13.38
CA GLU A 116 0.12 11.69 -14.07
C GLU A 116 1.33 11.55 -13.12
N ARG A 117 2.12 10.49 -13.30
CA ARG A 117 3.34 10.25 -12.50
C ARG A 117 4.31 11.43 -12.55
N THR A 118 4.43 12.09 -13.71
CA THR A 118 5.28 13.28 -13.90
C THR A 118 4.84 14.44 -13.01
N GLU A 119 3.55 14.71 -12.90
CA GLU A 119 3.02 15.73 -12.00
C GLU A 119 3.28 15.39 -10.53
N LEU A 120 3.07 14.13 -10.15
CA LEU A 120 3.38 13.68 -8.80
C LEU A 120 4.87 13.83 -8.48
N MET A 121 5.76 13.55 -9.44
CA MET A 121 7.20 13.76 -9.30
C MET A 121 7.57 15.23 -9.02
N GLU A 122 6.85 16.17 -9.58
CA GLU A 122 7.07 17.60 -9.30
C GLU A 122 6.57 17.99 -7.91
N ARG A 123 5.47 17.40 -7.44
CA ARG A 123 4.83 17.74 -6.17
C ARG A 123 5.52 17.14 -4.94
N ILE A 124 6.21 16.02 -5.08
CA ILE A 124 6.88 15.36 -3.94
C ILE A 124 7.95 16.21 -3.27
N ARG A 125 8.44 17.27 -3.91
CA ARG A 125 9.32 18.26 -3.28
C ARG A 125 8.70 18.97 -2.06
N HIS A 126 7.38 18.96 -1.99
CA HIS A 126 6.62 19.56 -0.88
C HIS A 126 6.32 18.56 0.25
N LEU A 127 6.76 17.30 0.12
CA LEU A 127 6.69 16.32 1.19
C LEU A 127 7.69 16.68 2.29
N GLY A 128 7.19 17.13 3.43
CA GLY A 128 8.04 17.35 4.60
C GLY A 128 8.57 16.03 5.18
N PRO A 129 9.73 16.08 5.86
CA PRO A 129 10.31 14.90 6.51
C PRO A 129 9.47 14.44 7.71
N GLU A 130 9.32 13.14 7.86
CA GLU A 130 8.77 12.49 9.04
C GLU A 130 9.88 11.99 9.97
N GLN A 131 11.04 11.71 9.39
CA GLN A 131 12.28 11.40 10.10
C GLN A 131 13.48 11.95 9.33
N THR A 132 14.62 12.09 10.00
CA THR A 132 15.88 12.50 9.37
C THR A 132 16.30 11.46 8.32
N PHE A 133 16.85 11.95 7.22
CA PHE A 133 17.37 11.12 6.14
C PHE A 133 18.33 10.03 6.66
N ARG A 134 18.11 8.80 6.22
CA ARG A 134 18.85 7.58 6.62
C ARG A 134 18.81 7.24 8.12
N ASN A 135 17.98 7.92 8.91
CA ASN A 135 17.85 7.67 10.33
C ASN A 135 16.51 7.02 10.66
N GLY A 136 16.38 5.74 10.30
CA GLY A 136 15.20 4.94 10.58
C GLY A 136 14.35 4.61 9.37
N TYR A 137 13.25 3.93 9.64
CA TYR A 137 12.36 3.36 8.65
C TYR A 137 11.10 4.20 8.49
N VAL A 138 10.93 4.78 7.31
CA VAL A 138 9.70 5.49 6.91
C VAL A 138 9.16 4.87 5.62
N TYR A 139 8.17 4.00 5.76
CA TYR A 139 7.57 3.32 4.62
C TYR A 139 6.96 4.31 3.63
N SER A 140 7.35 4.27 2.37
CA SER A 140 6.93 5.22 1.35
C SER A 140 6.57 4.55 0.03
N ASN A 141 5.31 4.61 -0.36
CA ASN A 141 4.87 4.18 -1.70
C ASN A 141 5.36 5.15 -2.77
N VAL A 142 5.43 6.43 -2.42
CA VAL A 142 5.89 7.48 -3.34
C VAL A 142 7.34 7.27 -3.76
N MET A 143 8.21 6.82 -2.85
CA MET A 143 9.60 6.52 -3.20
C MET A 143 9.72 5.33 -4.14
N TYR A 144 8.80 4.36 -4.09
CA TYR A 144 8.71 3.29 -5.08
C TYR A 144 8.16 3.78 -6.43
N MET A 145 7.27 4.78 -6.45
CA MET A 145 6.90 5.48 -7.69
C MET A 145 8.14 6.10 -8.34
N VAL A 146 8.96 6.83 -7.56
CA VAL A 146 10.24 7.38 -8.04
C VAL A 146 11.16 6.28 -8.57
N ALA A 147 11.26 5.15 -7.88
CA ALA A 147 12.03 3.98 -8.34
C ALA A 147 11.52 3.44 -9.68
N GLY A 148 10.20 3.44 -9.90
CA GLY A 148 9.60 3.11 -11.21
C GLY A 148 9.98 4.11 -12.30
N GLU A 149 10.06 5.41 -11.98
CA GLU A 149 10.52 6.43 -12.93
C GLU A 149 12.03 6.32 -13.22
N VAL A 150 12.85 5.84 -12.27
CA VAL A 150 14.25 5.46 -12.55
C VAL A 150 14.30 4.30 -13.54
N VAL A 151 13.47 3.27 -13.40
CA VAL A 151 13.36 2.19 -14.42
C VAL A 151 13.06 2.80 -15.79
N ARG A 152 12.08 3.71 -15.88
CA ARG A 152 11.73 4.37 -17.15
C ARG A 152 12.88 5.17 -17.73
N ALA A 153 13.55 5.97 -16.93
CA ALA A 153 14.66 6.81 -17.39
C ALA A 153 15.86 6.01 -17.91
N VAL A 154 16.18 4.89 -17.25
CA VAL A 154 17.31 4.04 -17.59
C VAL A 154 16.99 3.10 -18.76
N SER A 155 15.78 2.50 -18.78
CA SER A 155 15.38 1.52 -19.79
C SER A 155 14.85 2.14 -21.08
N GLY A 156 14.21 3.31 -21.00
CA GLY A 156 13.42 3.91 -22.06
C GLY A 156 11.98 3.36 -22.15
N GLN A 157 11.59 2.42 -21.27
CA GLN A 157 10.27 1.81 -21.20
C GLN A 157 9.55 2.27 -19.93
N SER A 158 8.23 2.34 -19.96
CA SER A 158 7.47 2.52 -18.71
C SER A 158 7.80 1.37 -17.73
N TRP A 159 7.64 1.61 -16.42
CA TRP A 159 7.80 0.54 -15.42
C TRP A 159 6.85 -0.63 -15.72
N ASP A 160 5.66 -0.31 -16.18
CA ASP A 160 4.62 -1.28 -16.52
C ASP A 160 5.07 -2.20 -17.65
N ASP A 161 5.50 -1.62 -18.78
CA ASP A 161 6.00 -2.40 -19.94
C ASP A 161 7.27 -3.17 -19.59
N PHE A 162 8.17 -2.56 -18.83
CA PHE A 162 9.41 -3.22 -18.41
C PHE A 162 9.13 -4.46 -17.56
N VAL A 163 8.24 -4.37 -16.57
CA VAL A 163 7.87 -5.51 -15.71
C VAL A 163 7.18 -6.60 -16.52
N GLU A 164 6.28 -6.24 -17.43
CA GLU A 164 5.59 -7.21 -18.27
C GLU A 164 6.54 -7.91 -19.27
N GLU A 165 7.41 -7.16 -19.93
CA GLU A 165 8.33 -7.73 -20.94
C GLU A 165 9.52 -8.45 -20.34
N ARG A 166 10.08 -7.91 -19.24
CA ARG A 166 11.34 -8.36 -18.70
C ARG A 166 11.21 -9.30 -17.50
N ILE A 167 10.01 -9.36 -16.87
CA ILE A 167 9.75 -10.22 -15.70
C ILE A 167 8.61 -11.19 -16.01
N PHE A 168 7.40 -10.69 -16.31
CA PHE A 168 6.25 -11.57 -16.45
C PHE A 168 6.38 -12.54 -17.63
N ARG A 169 6.70 -12.02 -18.80
CA ARG A 169 6.82 -12.86 -20.01
C ARG A 169 7.89 -13.94 -19.89
N PRO A 170 9.14 -13.65 -19.47
CA PRO A 170 10.15 -14.69 -19.28
C PRO A 170 9.78 -15.75 -18.25
N LEU A 171 9.05 -15.36 -17.19
CA LEU A 171 8.62 -16.27 -16.12
C LEU A 171 7.31 -16.99 -16.41
N GLY A 172 6.70 -16.82 -17.59
CA GLY A 172 5.41 -17.42 -17.93
C GLY A 172 4.24 -16.89 -17.09
N MET A 173 4.35 -15.67 -16.55
CA MET A 173 3.29 -15.02 -15.77
C MET A 173 2.30 -14.29 -16.69
N ASP A 174 1.79 -14.99 -17.71
CA ASP A 174 1.07 -14.43 -18.86
C ASP A 174 -0.28 -13.76 -18.51
N ARG A 175 -0.84 -14.08 -17.36
CA ARG A 175 -2.10 -13.47 -16.88
C ARG A 175 -1.88 -12.31 -15.92
N SER A 176 -0.64 -12.11 -15.47
CA SER A 176 -0.27 -10.98 -14.61
C SER A 176 -0.32 -9.67 -15.40
N ASN A 177 -0.73 -8.62 -14.74
CA ASN A 177 -0.75 -7.27 -15.31
C ASN A 177 -0.45 -6.22 -14.23
N THR A 178 -0.22 -4.99 -14.65
CA THR A 178 0.19 -3.88 -13.79
C THR A 178 -0.91 -2.83 -13.58
N SER A 179 -2.15 -3.09 -14.01
CA SER A 179 -3.27 -2.16 -13.83
C SER A 179 -4.60 -2.89 -13.68
N VAL A 180 -5.45 -2.44 -12.76
CA VAL A 180 -6.82 -2.94 -12.62
C VAL A 180 -7.68 -2.66 -13.86
N THR A 181 -7.30 -1.67 -14.68
CA THR A 181 -8.00 -1.32 -15.93
C THR A 181 -7.80 -2.37 -17.02
N ARG A 182 -6.79 -3.23 -16.87
CA ARG A 182 -6.51 -4.36 -17.79
C ARG A 182 -7.26 -5.64 -17.44
N ILE A 183 -7.97 -5.66 -16.31
CA ILE A 183 -8.83 -6.78 -15.92
C ILE A 183 -10.13 -6.69 -16.71
N ALA A 184 -10.33 -7.59 -17.66
CA ALA A 184 -11.52 -7.60 -18.49
C ALA A 184 -12.79 -7.95 -17.69
N GLN A 185 -13.93 -7.47 -18.17
CA GLN A 185 -15.21 -7.87 -17.58
C GLN A 185 -15.41 -9.38 -17.74
N GLY A 186 -15.80 -10.06 -16.66
CA GLY A 186 -16.00 -11.52 -16.65
C GLY A 186 -14.71 -12.34 -16.52
N GLU A 187 -13.56 -11.69 -16.39
CA GLU A 187 -12.30 -12.39 -16.14
C GLU A 187 -12.30 -13.13 -14.79
N ASN A 188 -11.47 -14.16 -14.65
CA ASN A 188 -11.25 -14.86 -13.39
C ASN A 188 -10.37 -13.99 -12.46
N ALA A 189 -11.00 -12.96 -11.88
CA ALA A 189 -10.36 -12.01 -10.99
C ALA A 189 -11.23 -11.76 -9.77
N ALA A 190 -10.65 -11.83 -8.60
CA ALA A 190 -11.31 -11.60 -7.34
C ALA A 190 -11.86 -10.17 -7.25
N TRP A 191 -13.01 -10.01 -6.64
CA TRP A 191 -13.59 -8.72 -6.32
C TRP A 191 -13.22 -8.34 -4.88
N PRO A 192 -12.78 -7.11 -4.60
CA PRO A 192 -12.44 -6.70 -3.24
C PRO A 192 -13.69 -6.56 -2.37
N HIS A 193 -13.56 -6.90 -1.08
CA HIS A 193 -14.63 -6.78 -0.10
C HIS A 193 -14.14 -6.07 1.15
N GLN A 194 -15.03 -5.35 1.80
CA GLN A 194 -14.74 -4.66 3.04
C GLN A 194 -15.89 -4.84 4.04
N GLU A 195 -15.52 -4.95 5.31
CA GLU A 195 -16.51 -4.88 6.38
C GLU A 195 -16.94 -3.41 6.56
N ILE A 196 -18.22 -3.15 6.35
CA ILE A 196 -18.87 -1.85 6.53
C ILE A 196 -20.06 -2.06 7.48
N ARG A 197 -20.01 -1.43 8.65
CA ARG A 197 -21.07 -1.53 9.68
C ARG A 197 -21.41 -2.98 10.09
N GLY A 198 -20.40 -3.85 10.15
CA GLY A 198 -20.55 -5.26 10.55
C GLY A 198 -20.89 -6.22 9.42
N GLU A 199 -21.09 -5.72 8.21
CA GLU A 199 -21.37 -6.57 7.02
C GLU A 199 -20.19 -6.50 6.05
N VAL A 200 -19.80 -7.67 5.52
CA VAL A 200 -18.79 -7.75 4.46
C VAL A 200 -19.49 -7.55 3.11
N VAL A 201 -19.10 -6.49 2.41
CA VAL A 201 -19.71 -6.11 1.13
C VAL A 201 -18.65 -5.96 0.03
N PRO A 202 -18.99 -6.23 -1.24
CA PRO A 202 -18.09 -5.93 -2.34
C PRO A 202 -17.93 -4.43 -2.53
N ILE A 203 -16.68 -4.00 -2.81
CA ILE A 203 -16.34 -2.60 -3.07
C ILE A 203 -15.66 -2.47 -4.44
N PRO A 204 -15.60 -1.27 -5.04
CA PRO A 204 -14.87 -1.06 -6.30
C PRO A 204 -13.37 -1.41 -6.17
N ARG A 205 -12.77 -1.90 -7.25
CA ARG A 205 -11.31 -2.02 -7.35
C ARG A 205 -10.69 -0.65 -7.42
N ARG A 206 -9.64 -0.44 -6.62
CA ARG A 206 -8.90 0.82 -6.68
C ARG A 206 -7.84 0.79 -7.77
N ASN A 207 -7.75 1.86 -8.54
CA ASN A 207 -6.65 2.12 -9.44
C ASN A 207 -5.45 2.72 -8.70
N PHE A 208 -4.26 2.12 -8.89
CA PHE A 208 -2.98 2.56 -8.33
C PHE A 208 -1.95 2.90 -9.41
N ASP A 209 -2.38 3.14 -10.65
CA ASP A 209 -1.47 3.31 -11.80
C ASP A 209 -0.51 4.49 -11.61
N ASN A 210 -0.95 5.54 -10.92
CA ASN A 210 -0.10 6.68 -10.59
C ASN A 210 1.09 6.35 -9.67
N VAL A 211 0.98 5.30 -8.87
CA VAL A 211 2.07 4.78 -8.00
C VAL A 211 2.37 3.31 -8.29
N GLY A 212 2.12 2.88 -9.53
CA GLY A 212 2.09 1.47 -9.95
C GLY A 212 3.24 0.62 -9.43
N ALA A 213 4.45 1.12 -9.50
CA ALA A 213 5.66 0.45 -9.01
C ALA A 213 5.62 0.08 -7.51
N SER A 214 4.68 0.63 -6.75
CA SER A 214 4.51 0.32 -5.34
C SER A 214 3.43 -0.71 -5.04
N ALA A 215 2.39 -0.90 -5.93
CA ALA A 215 1.17 -1.59 -5.50
C ALA A 215 0.25 -2.14 -6.59
N SER A 216 0.49 -1.92 -7.89
CA SER A 216 -0.53 -2.12 -8.92
C SER A 216 -0.62 -3.51 -9.54
N ILE A 217 0.32 -4.41 -9.24
CA ILE A 217 0.34 -5.75 -9.85
C ILE A 217 -0.89 -6.56 -9.43
N ASN A 218 -1.54 -7.15 -10.45
CA ASN A 218 -2.57 -8.17 -10.31
C ASN A 218 -2.03 -9.49 -10.85
N THR A 219 -2.09 -10.55 -10.05
CA THR A 219 -1.55 -11.87 -10.42
C THR A 219 -2.26 -12.98 -9.63
N SER A 220 -2.01 -14.23 -9.99
CA SER A 220 -2.54 -15.41 -9.30
C SER A 220 -1.49 -16.08 -8.41
N VAL A 221 -1.94 -16.89 -7.44
CA VAL A 221 -0.99 -17.65 -6.60
C VAL A 221 -0.23 -18.69 -7.42
N ASP A 222 -0.81 -19.22 -8.48
CA ASP A 222 -0.16 -20.14 -9.41
C ASP A 222 1.07 -19.46 -10.07
N GLN A 223 0.89 -18.27 -10.63
CA GLN A 223 1.99 -17.53 -11.25
C GLN A 223 3.05 -17.06 -10.24
N LEU A 224 2.64 -16.77 -9.00
CA LEU A 224 3.58 -16.44 -7.92
C LEU A 224 4.42 -17.64 -7.47
N THR A 225 4.06 -18.88 -7.82
CA THR A 225 4.93 -20.04 -7.55
C THR A 225 6.25 -19.95 -8.32
N THR A 226 6.23 -19.54 -9.59
CA THR A 226 7.43 -19.30 -10.39
C THR A 226 8.28 -18.18 -9.79
N TRP A 227 7.62 -17.09 -9.34
CA TRP A 227 8.31 -16.00 -8.64
C TRP A 227 8.99 -16.46 -7.35
N MET A 228 8.33 -17.29 -6.53
CA MET A 228 8.92 -17.84 -5.30
C MET A 228 10.10 -18.76 -5.62
N ARG A 229 10.00 -19.63 -6.63
CA ARG A 229 11.07 -20.54 -7.07
C ARG A 229 12.30 -19.77 -7.54
N LEU A 230 12.12 -18.63 -8.22
CA LEU A 230 13.22 -17.74 -8.64
C LEU A 230 14.09 -17.27 -7.46
N HIS A 231 13.52 -17.13 -6.27
CA HIS A 231 14.21 -16.66 -5.06
C HIS A 231 14.71 -17.78 -4.14
N LEU A 232 14.16 -18.99 -4.25
CA LEU A 232 14.43 -20.11 -3.32
C LEU A 232 15.51 -21.08 -3.80
N GLY A 233 15.51 -21.41 -5.09
CA GLY A 233 16.44 -22.37 -5.69
C GLY A 233 17.80 -21.75 -5.99
N GLU A 234 18.29 -21.93 -7.23
CA GLU A 234 19.45 -21.18 -7.70
C GLU A 234 19.07 -19.70 -7.80
N PRO A 235 19.64 -18.82 -6.97
CA PRO A 235 19.14 -17.45 -6.85
C PRO A 235 19.13 -16.70 -8.19
N GLY A 236 17.93 -16.25 -8.59
CA GLY A 236 17.71 -15.51 -9.83
C GLY A 236 17.51 -16.36 -11.07
N GLU A 237 17.37 -17.69 -10.93
CA GLU A 237 17.09 -18.61 -12.02
C GLU A 237 15.94 -19.55 -11.69
N VAL A 238 15.08 -19.82 -12.65
CA VAL A 238 13.97 -20.79 -12.57
C VAL A 238 13.73 -21.40 -13.94
N ASP A 239 13.55 -22.71 -13.98
CA ASP A 239 13.32 -23.50 -15.22
C ASP A 239 14.36 -23.21 -16.35
N GLY A 240 15.61 -22.94 -15.97
CA GLY A 240 16.71 -22.60 -16.91
C GLY A 240 16.70 -21.15 -17.39
N ILE A 241 15.78 -20.31 -16.89
CA ILE A 241 15.69 -18.90 -17.22
C ILE A 241 16.36 -18.09 -16.11
N ARG A 242 17.51 -17.47 -16.44
CA ARG A 242 18.18 -16.54 -15.54
C ARG A 242 17.63 -15.13 -15.73
N LEU A 243 16.87 -14.67 -14.74
CA LEU A 243 16.29 -13.32 -14.72
C LEU A 243 17.21 -12.32 -14.02
N LEU A 244 17.87 -12.74 -12.95
CA LEU A 244 18.73 -11.92 -12.10
C LEU A 244 20.05 -12.65 -11.82
N SER A 245 21.10 -11.90 -11.58
CA SER A 245 22.32 -12.50 -11.04
C SER A 245 22.11 -12.94 -9.59
N PRO A 246 22.83 -13.96 -9.11
CA PRO A 246 22.82 -14.32 -7.69
C PRO A 246 23.23 -13.15 -6.78
N GLY A 247 24.03 -12.21 -7.29
CA GLY A 247 24.45 -10.99 -6.61
C GLY A 247 23.26 -10.06 -6.32
N SER A 248 22.46 -9.77 -7.33
CA SER A 248 21.29 -8.91 -7.22
C SER A 248 20.21 -9.53 -6.32
N VAL A 249 19.97 -10.84 -6.40
CA VAL A 249 19.04 -11.50 -5.46
C VAL A 249 19.55 -11.39 -4.03
N ARG A 250 20.84 -11.67 -3.75
CA ARG A 250 21.39 -11.50 -2.40
C ARG A 250 21.28 -10.08 -1.89
N GLU A 251 21.50 -9.09 -2.76
CA GLU A 251 21.39 -7.68 -2.37
C GLU A 251 19.95 -7.29 -2.03
N MET A 252 18.97 -7.78 -2.80
CA MET A 252 17.54 -7.54 -2.48
C MET A 252 17.16 -8.11 -1.12
N HIS A 253 17.69 -9.25 -0.74
CA HIS A 253 17.41 -9.90 0.55
C HIS A 253 18.39 -9.52 1.67
N ARG A 254 19.31 -8.61 1.42
CA ARG A 254 20.22 -8.09 2.46
C ARG A 254 19.52 -7.08 3.36
N ALA A 255 19.81 -7.12 4.67
CA ALA A 255 19.35 -6.10 5.60
C ALA A 255 19.93 -4.73 5.24
N GLN A 256 19.07 -3.77 4.91
CA GLN A 256 19.45 -2.40 4.51
C GLN A 256 19.02 -1.36 5.54
N ASN A 257 17.90 -1.59 6.22
CA ASN A 257 17.32 -0.63 7.16
C ASN A 257 16.66 -1.38 8.32
N ALA A 258 16.99 -0.99 9.57
CA ALA A 258 16.43 -1.62 10.75
C ALA A 258 14.95 -1.24 10.94
N LEU A 259 14.10 -2.22 11.25
CA LEU A 259 12.69 -2.02 11.58
C LEU A 259 12.41 -1.98 13.09
N GLY A 260 13.43 -2.21 13.92
CA GLY A 260 13.27 -2.45 15.36
C GLY A 260 12.84 -3.88 15.66
N ASP A 261 12.14 -4.08 16.77
CA ASP A 261 11.67 -5.40 17.17
C ASP A 261 10.66 -5.97 16.18
N ALA A 262 10.81 -7.23 15.84
CA ALA A 262 9.94 -7.95 14.90
C ALA A 262 8.55 -8.29 15.48
N GLY A 263 8.14 -7.68 16.57
CA GLY A 263 6.87 -7.92 17.25
C GLY A 263 6.74 -9.37 17.73
N LEU A 264 5.68 -10.06 17.33
CA LEU A 264 5.35 -11.41 17.81
C LEU A 264 6.41 -12.49 17.52
N SER A 265 7.34 -12.28 16.60
CA SER A 265 8.40 -13.23 16.26
C SER A 265 9.68 -13.09 17.11
N GLY A 266 9.74 -12.10 17.99
CA GLY A 266 10.79 -11.98 19.02
C GLY A 266 12.23 -11.81 18.52
N GLY A 267 12.42 -11.39 17.26
CA GLY A 267 13.73 -11.19 16.64
C GLY A 267 13.92 -9.78 16.07
N LEU A 268 15.14 -9.48 15.63
CA LEU A 268 15.43 -8.26 14.89
C LEU A 268 14.82 -8.34 13.48
N ALA A 269 14.10 -7.30 13.07
CA ALA A 269 13.61 -7.17 11.73
C ALA A 269 14.32 -6.02 10.99
N SER A 270 14.51 -6.22 9.71
CA SER A 270 15.07 -5.21 8.80
C SER A 270 14.27 -5.18 7.50
N TYR A 271 14.51 -4.16 6.70
CA TYR A 271 14.01 -4.07 5.34
C TYR A 271 15.20 -4.15 4.38
N GLY A 272 15.06 -4.98 3.35
CA GLY A 272 15.96 -5.08 2.21
C GLY A 272 15.52 -4.18 1.06
N LEU A 273 15.64 -4.66 -0.18
CA LEU A 273 15.13 -3.98 -1.36
C LEU A 273 13.85 -4.71 -1.83
N GLY A 274 12.70 -4.19 -1.38
CA GLY A 274 11.38 -4.80 -1.64
C GLY A 274 11.02 -5.98 -0.74
N TRP A 275 11.80 -6.29 0.29
CA TRP A 275 11.60 -7.41 1.19
C TRP A 275 11.79 -7.03 2.65
N ARG A 276 10.93 -7.53 3.52
CA ARG A 276 11.17 -7.52 4.96
C ARG A 276 11.98 -8.76 5.32
N ILE A 277 13.03 -8.57 6.10
CA ILE A 277 13.95 -9.62 6.52
C ILE A 277 13.83 -9.79 8.03
N SER A 278 13.58 -11.00 8.47
CA SER A 278 13.47 -11.35 9.88
C SER A 278 13.89 -12.81 10.07
N SER A 279 13.61 -13.38 11.22
CA SER A 279 13.78 -14.81 11.47
C SER A 279 12.46 -15.44 11.92
N TYR A 280 12.31 -16.71 11.62
CA TYR A 280 11.25 -17.56 12.14
C TYR A 280 11.90 -18.84 12.72
N GLU A 281 11.81 -19.02 14.03
CA GLU A 281 12.42 -20.15 14.73
C GLU A 281 13.91 -20.37 14.38
N GLY A 282 14.65 -19.27 14.32
CA GLY A 282 16.08 -19.28 13.99
C GLY A 282 16.41 -19.39 12.50
N ARG A 283 15.42 -19.59 11.61
CA ARG A 283 15.60 -19.60 10.16
C ARG A 283 15.40 -18.19 9.60
N ARG A 284 16.21 -17.84 8.62
CA ARG A 284 16.04 -16.58 7.91
C ARG A 284 14.70 -16.57 7.16
N MET A 285 13.97 -15.50 7.33
CA MET A 285 12.70 -15.29 6.64
C MET A 285 12.74 -14.00 5.83
N SER A 286 12.44 -14.11 4.55
CA SER A 286 12.19 -12.97 3.67
C SER A 286 10.70 -12.94 3.35
N GLN A 287 10.04 -11.81 3.57
CA GLN A 287 8.59 -11.71 3.36
C GLN A 287 8.16 -10.33 2.89
N HIS A 288 7.02 -10.25 2.25
CA HIS A 288 6.31 -9.00 2.07
C HIS A 288 4.81 -9.23 2.11
N GLY A 289 4.10 -8.36 2.85
CA GLY A 289 2.66 -8.29 2.82
C GLY A 289 2.18 -7.25 1.82
N GLY A 290 1.03 -7.48 1.24
CA GLY A 290 0.32 -6.52 0.41
C GLY A 290 -1.07 -6.26 0.94
N ALA A 291 -1.48 -5.01 0.99
CA ALA A 291 -2.83 -4.62 1.39
C ALA A 291 -3.31 -3.46 0.53
N THR A 292 -4.47 -3.62 -0.02
CA THR A 292 -5.24 -2.57 -0.70
C THR A 292 -6.66 -2.58 -0.16
N ASP A 293 -7.54 -1.74 -0.68
CA ASP A 293 -8.94 -1.77 -0.29
C ASP A 293 -9.54 -3.12 -0.64
N GLY A 294 -9.96 -3.84 0.39
CA GLY A 294 -10.62 -5.11 0.26
C GLY A 294 -9.80 -6.28 -0.30
N MET A 295 -8.47 -6.18 -0.39
CA MET A 295 -7.60 -7.30 -0.75
C MET A 295 -6.36 -7.34 0.14
N ASN A 296 -5.88 -8.55 0.41
CA ASN A 296 -4.70 -8.76 1.23
C ASN A 296 -3.87 -9.93 0.70
N THR A 297 -2.55 -9.80 0.76
CA THR A 297 -1.60 -10.83 0.31
C THR A 297 -0.48 -10.97 1.33
N THR A 298 -0.03 -12.18 1.59
CA THR A 298 1.24 -12.44 2.26
C THR A 298 2.07 -13.38 1.42
N LEU A 299 3.34 -13.05 1.23
CA LEU A 299 4.34 -13.87 0.57
C LEU A 299 5.51 -14.05 1.52
N VAL A 300 5.87 -15.30 1.80
CA VAL A 300 6.91 -15.70 2.75
C VAL A 300 7.86 -16.66 2.09
N LEU A 301 9.15 -16.46 2.29
CA LEU A 301 10.23 -17.35 1.86
C LEU A 301 11.08 -17.72 3.09
N LEU A 302 11.31 -19.01 3.28
CA LEU A 302 12.34 -19.58 4.18
C LEU A 302 13.41 -20.23 3.30
N PRO A 303 14.45 -19.47 2.87
CA PRO A 303 15.42 -19.97 1.88
C PRO A 303 16.19 -21.21 2.35
N GLU A 304 16.52 -21.30 3.63
CA GLU A 304 17.25 -22.45 4.20
C GLU A 304 16.43 -23.75 4.18
N GLU A 305 15.10 -23.62 4.15
CA GLU A 305 14.17 -24.76 4.05
C GLU A 305 13.64 -24.94 2.61
N GLU A 306 14.09 -24.12 1.66
CA GLU A 306 13.57 -24.06 0.30
C GLU A 306 12.03 -24.00 0.25
N LEU A 307 11.43 -23.27 1.22
CA LEU A 307 9.99 -23.14 1.41
C LEU A 307 9.50 -21.76 1.01
N GLY A 308 8.52 -21.72 0.12
CA GLY A 308 7.78 -20.51 -0.26
C GLY A 308 6.29 -20.68 -0.02
N ILE A 309 5.65 -19.65 0.52
CA ILE A 309 4.22 -19.62 0.81
C ILE A 309 3.65 -18.32 0.28
N VAL A 310 2.57 -18.39 -0.47
CA VAL A 310 1.79 -17.22 -0.84
C VAL A 310 0.32 -17.46 -0.55
N ILE A 311 -0.33 -16.47 0.05
CA ILE A 311 -1.75 -16.48 0.38
C ILE A 311 -2.33 -15.14 -0.02
N THR A 312 -3.44 -15.16 -0.76
CA THR A 312 -4.21 -13.98 -1.16
C THR A 312 -5.64 -14.10 -0.66
N THR A 313 -6.24 -12.99 -0.24
CA THR A 313 -7.66 -12.94 0.15
C THR A 313 -8.34 -11.74 -0.48
N ASN A 314 -9.62 -11.86 -0.79
CA ASN A 314 -10.44 -10.77 -1.31
C ASN A 314 -11.17 -9.99 -0.21
N THR A 315 -10.59 -9.94 0.97
CA THR A 315 -10.95 -9.03 2.06
C THR A 315 -9.72 -8.77 2.94
N PHE A 316 -9.70 -7.63 3.62
CA PHE A 316 -8.60 -7.31 4.52
C PHE A 316 -8.77 -8.07 5.85
N ASN A 317 -7.80 -8.90 6.19
CA ASN A 317 -7.78 -9.68 7.44
C ASN A 317 -6.37 -10.13 7.81
N SER A 318 -6.21 -10.69 9.01
CA SER A 318 -4.95 -11.27 9.48
C SER A 318 -4.92 -12.81 9.46
N PHE A 319 -5.97 -13.47 8.97
CA PHE A 319 -6.09 -14.93 8.93
C PHE A 319 -4.98 -15.59 8.10
N MET A 320 -4.60 -14.96 6.99
CA MET A 320 -3.52 -15.45 6.13
C MET A 320 -2.20 -15.62 6.89
N ASN A 321 -1.92 -14.78 7.92
CA ASN A 321 -0.74 -14.92 8.75
C ASN A 321 -0.83 -16.17 9.65
N ALA A 322 -2.03 -16.49 10.15
CA ALA A 322 -2.25 -17.73 10.89
C ALA A 322 -2.01 -18.97 10.02
N VAL A 323 -2.51 -18.93 8.77
CA VAL A 323 -2.30 -20.02 7.81
C VAL A 323 -0.82 -20.16 7.45
N ALA A 324 -0.13 -19.06 7.14
CA ALA A 324 1.30 -19.07 6.81
C ALA A 324 2.14 -19.63 7.98
N ASN A 325 1.91 -19.15 9.21
CA ASN A 325 2.60 -19.62 10.39
C ASN A 325 2.36 -21.12 10.63
N ARG A 326 1.12 -21.58 10.46
CA ARG A 326 0.79 -23.01 10.61
C ARG A 326 1.48 -23.87 9.56
N ILE A 327 1.58 -23.39 8.31
CA ILE A 327 2.34 -24.10 7.28
C ILE A 327 3.81 -24.16 7.65
N MET A 328 4.43 -23.05 8.08
CA MET A 328 5.82 -23.02 8.51
C MET A 328 6.07 -23.98 9.69
N ASP A 329 5.23 -23.96 10.73
CA ASP A 329 5.34 -24.87 11.87
C ASP A 329 5.33 -26.35 11.43
N ARG A 330 4.45 -26.73 10.50
CA ARG A 330 4.39 -28.11 9.97
C ARG A 330 5.65 -28.53 9.24
N PHE A 331 6.26 -27.63 8.45
CA PHE A 331 7.52 -27.89 7.75
C PHE A 331 8.73 -27.95 8.69
N LEU A 332 8.68 -27.20 9.79
CA LEU A 332 9.73 -27.17 10.79
C LEU A 332 9.52 -28.20 11.91
N GLU A 333 8.51 -29.09 11.78
CA GLU A 333 8.15 -30.12 12.77
C GLU A 333 7.89 -29.55 14.17
N ILE A 334 7.32 -28.34 14.22
CA ILE A 334 6.97 -27.65 15.46
C ILE A 334 5.56 -28.08 15.87
N ASP A 335 5.35 -28.26 17.16
CA ASP A 335 4.05 -28.60 17.74
C ASP A 335 2.96 -27.61 17.34
N ASP A 336 1.73 -28.13 17.22
CA ASP A 336 0.58 -27.35 16.77
C ASP A 336 0.29 -26.17 17.71
N ARG A 337 0.53 -24.96 17.22
CA ARG A 337 0.27 -23.71 17.93
C ARG A 337 -1.09 -23.15 17.51
N PRO A 338 -1.87 -22.57 18.42
CA PRO A 338 -3.19 -22.03 18.12
C PRO A 338 -3.11 -20.65 17.44
N TRP A 339 -2.43 -20.57 16.28
CA TRP A 339 -2.20 -19.31 15.55
C TRP A 339 -3.49 -18.57 15.17
N ASP A 340 -4.49 -19.31 14.71
CA ASP A 340 -5.81 -18.79 14.36
C ASP A 340 -6.46 -18.07 15.55
N ARG A 341 -6.47 -18.72 16.72
CA ARG A 341 -7.02 -18.16 17.97
C ARG A 341 -6.24 -16.94 18.44
N ASN A 342 -4.91 -17.03 18.48
CA ASN A 342 -4.05 -15.95 18.99
C ASN A 342 -4.11 -14.70 18.10
N ILE A 343 -4.02 -14.90 16.78
CA ILE A 343 -4.09 -13.79 15.82
C ILE A 343 -5.49 -13.17 15.80
N ARG A 344 -6.55 -14.01 15.88
CA ARG A 344 -7.91 -13.52 15.99
C ARG A 344 -8.15 -12.69 17.25
N ALA A 345 -7.65 -13.16 18.39
CA ALA A 345 -7.74 -12.41 19.64
C ALA A 345 -7.07 -11.03 19.55
N SER A 346 -5.88 -10.97 18.97
CA SER A 346 -5.16 -9.72 18.70
C SER A 346 -5.92 -8.80 17.74
N TYR A 347 -6.48 -9.38 16.67
CA TYR A 347 -7.32 -8.66 15.72
C TYR A 347 -8.54 -8.04 16.39
N LEU A 348 -9.31 -8.83 17.13
CA LEU A 348 -10.51 -8.35 17.84
C LEU A 348 -10.18 -7.30 18.89
N ALA A 349 -9.13 -7.51 19.70
CA ALA A 349 -8.69 -6.51 20.68
C ALA A 349 -8.33 -5.18 20.05
N SER A 350 -7.70 -5.21 18.90
CA SER A 350 -7.35 -4.02 18.16
C SER A 350 -8.57 -3.34 17.51
N TYR A 351 -9.51 -4.13 16.97
CA TYR A 351 -10.79 -3.64 16.47
C TYR A 351 -11.57 -2.91 17.58
N GLN A 352 -11.66 -3.52 18.77
CA GLN A 352 -12.31 -2.89 19.93
C GLN A 352 -11.64 -1.58 20.34
N ARG A 353 -10.30 -1.50 20.34
CA ARG A 353 -9.59 -0.24 20.60
C ARG A 353 -9.90 0.83 19.55
N ALA A 354 -9.99 0.45 18.28
CA ALA A 354 -10.34 1.40 17.21
C ALA A 354 -11.77 1.91 17.34
N MET A 355 -12.71 1.04 17.71
CA MET A 355 -14.11 1.43 17.98
C MET A 355 -14.21 2.36 19.19
N ALA A 356 -13.55 2.03 20.30
CA ALA A 356 -13.54 2.88 21.49
C ALA A 356 -12.90 4.26 21.22
N ALA A 357 -11.87 4.32 20.39
CA ALA A 357 -11.30 5.61 19.95
C ALA A 357 -12.29 6.43 19.13
N ARG A 358 -13.06 5.78 18.26
CA ARG A 358 -14.15 6.44 17.50
C ARG A 358 -15.24 6.96 18.44
N ASP A 359 -15.73 6.12 19.36
CA ASP A 359 -16.76 6.50 20.33
C ASP A 359 -16.30 7.70 21.18
N SER A 360 -15.00 7.74 21.54
CA SER A 360 -14.41 8.89 22.25
C SER A 360 -14.42 10.18 21.43
N VAL A 361 -14.19 10.08 20.11
CA VAL A 361 -14.29 11.22 19.20
C VAL A 361 -15.74 11.67 19.08
N ASP A 362 -16.68 10.72 18.94
CA ASP A 362 -18.10 11.02 18.85
C ASP A 362 -18.63 11.68 20.14
N ALA A 363 -18.18 11.24 21.29
CA ALA A 363 -18.52 11.84 22.59
C ALA A 363 -17.91 13.24 22.81
N ALA A 364 -16.90 13.63 22.05
CA ALA A 364 -16.29 14.96 22.11
C ALA A 364 -17.01 16.00 21.23
N ARG A 365 -18.09 15.63 20.54
CA ARG A 365 -18.93 16.57 19.79
C ARG A 365 -19.60 17.56 20.71
N GLU A 366 -19.52 18.83 20.40
CA GLU A 366 -20.29 19.88 21.07
C GLU A 366 -21.65 20.02 20.37
N GLU A 367 -22.72 19.56 21.03
CA GLU A 367 -24.07 19.61 20.48
C GLU A 367 -24.65 21.03 20.54
N GLY A 368 -25.56 21.36 19.61
CA GLY A 368 -26.29 22.62 19.59
C GLY A 368 -25.46 23.83 19.16
N THR A 369 -24.33 23.60 18.49
CA THR A 369 -23.53 24.66 17.87
C THR A 369 -23.90 24.81 16.39
N ASP A 370 -23.77 26.03 15.88
CA ASP A 370 -23.91 26.37 14.46
C ASP A 370 -22.56 26.80 13.88
N PRO A 371 -22.36 26.72 12.56
CA PRO A 371 -21.25 27.37 11.89
C PRO A 371 -21.21 28.87 12.15
N SER A 372 -20.02 29.47 12.13
CA SER A 372 -19.82 30.90 12.42
C SER A 372 -20.40 31.84 11.36
N GLY A 373 -20.89 31.33 10.24
CA GLY A 373 -21.56 32.07 9.18
C GLY A 373 -22.37 31.14 8.26
N PRO A 374 -22.99 31.66 7.22
CA PRO A 374 -23.75 30.87 6.25
C PRO A 374 -22.84 29.89 5.52
N LEU A 375 -23.36 28.71 5.11
CA LEU A 375 -22.59 27.67 4.46
C LEU A 375 -21.90 28.14 3.17
N THR A 376 -22.45 29.17 2.51
CA THR A 376 -21.84 29.80 1.33
C THR A 376 -20.46 30.40 1.59
N ASP A 377 -20.16 30.82 2.83
CA ASP A 377 -18.85 31.37 3.20
C ASP A 377 -17.71 30.34 3.04
N PHE A 378 -18.03 29.06 3.21
CA PHE A 378 -17.07 27.95 3.15
C PHE A 378 -16.83 27.43 1.73
N THR A 379 -17.59 27.90 0.73
CA THR A 379 -17.41 27.50 -0.67
C THR A 379 -16.23 28.20 -1.33
N GLY A 380 -15.66 27.58 -2.38
CA GLY A 380 -14.58 28.17 -3.17
C GLY A 380 -13.44 27.20 -3.44
N THR A 381 -12.38 27.72 -4.03
CA THR A 381 -11.19 26.94 -4.38
C THR A 381 -10.09 27.14 -3.33
N PHE A 382 -9.52 26.03 -2.88
CA PHE A 382 -8.43 26.01 -1.90
C PHE A 382 -7.26 25.19 -2.44
N TYR A 383 -6.03 25.65 -2.22
CA TYR A 383 -4.81 25.08 -2.79
C TYR A 383 -3.80 24.65 -1.73
N ASP A 384 -3.21 23.50 -1.93
CA ASP A 384 -2.00 23.01 -1.24
C ASP A 384 -0.95 22.59 -2.28
N PRO A 385 0.35 22.92 -2.09
CA PRO A 385 1.39 22.61 -3.07
C PRO A 385 1.55 21.11 -3.38
N LEU A 386 1.28 20.23 -2.40
CA LEU A 386 1.35 18.80 -2.56
C LEU A 386 0.08 18.21 -3.17
N TYR A 387 -1.10 18.68 -2.70
CA TYR A 387 -2.40 18.12 -3.05
C TYR A 387 -3.13 18.89 -4.16
N ALA A 388 -2.58 20.01 -4.64
CA ALA A 388 -3.20 20.92 -5.62
C ALA A 388 -4.51 21.55 -5.15
N ASP A 389 -5.34 21.96 -6.13
CA ASP A 389 -6.62 22.58 -5.86
C ASP A 389 -7.64 21.54 -5.39
N VAL A 390 -8.45 21.98 -4.44
CA VAL A 390 -9.70 21.32 -4.04
C VAL A 390 -10.83 22.33 -4.14
N GLU A 391 -11.99 21.89 -4.60
CA GLU A 391 -13.16 22.75 -4.74
C GLU A 391 -14.18 22.40 -3.67
N VAL A 392 -14.61 23.40 -2.91
CA VAL A 392 -15.71 23.28 -1.94
C VAL A 392 -16.97 23.85 -2.57
N THR A 393 -17.98 23.01 -2.73
CA THR A 393 -19.27 23.37 -3.32
C THR A 393 -20.40 23.18 -2.32
N LEU A 394 -21.51 23.91 -2.52
CA LEU A 394 -22.74 23.79 -1.76
C LEU A 394 -23.89 23.40 -2.68
N GLU A 395 -24.52 22.27 -2.43
CA GLU A 395 -25.72 21.81 -3.11
C GLU A 395 -26.87 21.66 -2.10
N GLY A 396 -27.86 22.57 -2.15
CA GLY A 396 -28.86 22.66 -1.09
C GLY A 396 -28.21 23.09 0.23
N ASP A 397 -28.30 22.25 1.27
CA ASP A 397 -27.69 22.47 2.58
C ASP A 397 -26.46 21.56 2.82
N GLU A 398 -25.93 20.94 1.76
CA GLU A 398 -24.82 20.00 1.83
C GLU A 398 -23.54 20.58 1.20
N LEU A 399 -22.49 20.76 2.02
CA LEU A 399 -21.15 21.06 1.54
C LEU A 399 -20.45 19.79 1.08
N SER A 400 -19.69 19.91 -0.01
CA SER A 400 -18.81 18.82 -0.47
C SER A 400 -17.47 19.35 -0.95
N ILE A 401 -16.42 18.55 -0.77
CA ILE A 401 -15.08 18.83 -1.27
C ILE A 401 -14.77 17.85 -2.40
N ALA A 402 -14.53 18.38 -3.59
CA ALA A 402 -14.06 17.63 -4.73
C ALA A 402 -12.53 17.75 -4.85
N PHE A 403 -11.86 16.61 -4.87
CA PHE A 403 -10.43 16.55 -5.11
C PHE A 403 -10.17 16.30 -6.60
N TRP A 404 -9.35 17.11 -7.23
CA TRP A 404 -8.81 16.94 -8.60
C TRP A 404 -9.82 16.62 -9.70
N GLY A 405 -10.87 17.41 -9.79
CA GLY A 405 -11.84 17.32 -10.88
C GLY A 405 -12.97 16.30 -10.65
N GLY A 406 -13.04 15.71 -9.45
CA GLY A 406 -14.28 15.15 -8.95
C GLY A 406 -14.77 13.86 -9.58
N ASP A 407 -13.91 12.87 -9.82
CA ASP A 407 -14.41 11.51 -9.96
C ASP A 407 -15.23 11.15 -8.70
N ASN A 408 -16.36 10.50 -8.89
CA ASN A 408 -17.37 10.24 -7.85
C ASN A 408 -16.79 9.68 -6.54
N ASP A 409 -15.69 8.92 -6.63
CA ASP A 409 -15.00 8.30 -5.49
C ASP A 409 -14.12 9.28 -4.70
N GLN A 410 -13.88 10.49 -5.21
CA GLN A 410 -12.97 11.49 -4.64
C GLN A 410 -13.71 12.74 -4.14
N VAL A 411 -14.98 12.59 -3.88
CA VAL A 411 -15.80 13.62 -3.27
C VAL A 411 -16.03 13.29 -1.79
N LEU A 412 -15.76 14.27 -0.94
CA LEU A 412 -15.97 14.23 0.50
C LEU A 412 -17.19 15.07 0.85
N THR A 413 -18.31 14.46 1.19
CA THR A 413 -19.52 15.15 1.67
C THR A 413 -19.36 15.53 3.12
N LEU A 414 -19.72 16.76 3.51
CA LEU A 414 -19.49 17.34 4.83
C LEU A 414 -20.78 17.40 5.65
N GLU A 415 -20.82 16.69 6.77
CA GLU A 415 -21.84 16.82 7.82
C GLU A 415 -21.33 17.80 8.90
N HIS A 416 -22.14 18.78 9.27
CA HIS A 416 -21.77 19.69 10.37
C HIS A 416 -21.51 18.93 11.66
N TRP A 417 -20.32 19.18 12.25
CA TRP A 417 -19.90 18.51 13.48
C TRP A 417 -20.08 19.42 14.71
N HIS A 418 -19.35 20.50 14.76
CA HIS A 418 -19.49 21.60 15.71
C HIS A 418 -18.72 22.83 15.21
N HIS A 419 -19.24 24.03 15.49
CA HIS A 419 -18.66 25.30 15.03
C HIS A 419 -18.30 25.24 13.54
N ASP A 420 -17.10 25.65 13.13
CA ASP A 420 -16.63 25.57 11.75
C ASP A 420 -15.95 24.21 11.41
N THR A 421 -16.26 23.17 12.19
CA THR A 421 -15.76 21.81 11.98
C THR A 421 -16.85 20.92 11.40
N PHE A 422 -16.47 20.13 10.41
CA PHE A 422 -17.34 19.20 9.70
C PHE A 422 -16.74 17.80 9.74
N ARG A 423 -17.62 16.78 9.76
CA ARG A 423 -17.26 15.38 9.52
C ARG A 423 -17.45 15.09 8.04
N GLY A 424 -16.38 14.74 7.34
CA GLY A 424 -16.39 14.41 5.93
C GLY A 424 -16.57 12.92 5.70
N HIS A 425 -17.52 12.57 4.83
CA HIS A 425 -17.81 11.21 4.40
C HIS A 425 -17.49 11.07 2.92
N TRP A 426 -16.55 10.17 2.59
CA TRP A 426 -16.23 9.89 1.19
C TRP A 426 -17.42 9.21 0.51
N ARG A 427 -17.71 9.57 -0.73
CA ARG A 427 -18.70 8.85 -1.56
C ARG A 427 -18.33 7.38 -1.77
N ASN A 428 -17.04 7.06 -1.80
CA ASN A 428 -16.57 5.68 -1.73
C ASN A 428 -16.64 5.18 -0.28
N PRO A 429 -17.56 4.26 0.07
CA PRO A 429 -17.75 3.79 1.44
C PRO A 429 -16.56 2.99 2.00
N ALA A 430 -15.64 2.57 1.12
CA ALA A 430 -14.38 1.93 1.53
C ALA A 430 -13.40 2.93 2.16
N GLN A 431 -13.60 4.23 1.94
CA GLN A 431 -12.80 5.29 2.54
C GLN A 431 -13.36 5.68 3.91
N ARG A 432 -12.49 6.26 4.76
CA ARG A 432 -12.85 6.68 6.10
C ARG A 432 -13.42 8.08 6.12
N GLU A 433 -14.13 8.35 7.21
CA GLU A 433 -14.46 9.69 7.62
C GLU A 433 -13.21 10.49 7.93
N GLU A 434 -13.20 11.76 7.56
CA GLU A 434 -12.13 12.71 7.84
C GLU A 434 -12.74 13.92 8.59
N PHE A 435 -11.97 14.61 9.42
CA PHE A 435 -12.39 15.87 9.97
C PHE A 435 -11.85 17.02 9.14
N VAL A 436 -12.76 17.94 8.84
CA VAL A 436 -12.52 19.16 8.06
C VAL A 436 -12.91 20.34 8.92
N TRP A 437 -12.08 21.36 8.95
CA TRP A 437 -12.48 22.63 9.56
C TRP A 437 -11.92 23.81 8.77
N PHE A 438 -12.59 24.94 8.92
CA PHE A 438 -12.22 26.18 8.27
C PHE A 438 -11.75 27.20 9.32
N THR A 439 -10.84 28.08 8.89
CA THR A 439 -10.44 29.24 9.69
C THR A 439 -10.67 30.53 8.91
N ARG A 440 -10.95 31.59 9.65
CA ARG A 440 -11.17 32.93 9.12
C ARG A 440 -9.97 33.80 9.41
N ASP A 441 -9.73 34.79 8.56
CA ASP A 441 -8.73 35.82 8.77
C ASP A 441 -9.27 36.98 9.66
N ASP A 442 -8.46 38.00 9.88
CA ASP A 442 -8.82 39.16 10.69
C ASP A 442 -9.99 39.99 10.12
N SER A 443 -10.33 39.82 8.84
CA SER A 443 -11.49 40.46 8.21
C SER A 443 -12.80 39.68 8.43
N GLY A 444 -12.69 38.41 8.90
CA GLY A 444 -13.78 37.49 9.07
C GLY A 444 -14.05 36.60 7.85
N GLU A 445 -13.23 36.68 6.81
CA GLU A 445 -13.35 35.87 5.60
C GLU A 445 -12.72 34.48 5.82
N VAL A 446 -13.37 33.42 5.34
CA VAL A 446 -12.80 32.07 5.35
C VAL A 446 -11.61 32.04 4.41
N ASN A 447 -10.41 31.83 4.94
CA ASN A 447 -9.16 31.89 4.18
C ASN A 447 -8.38 30.57 4.16
N GLN A 448 -8.71 29.62 5.04
CA GLN A 448 -8.04 28.31 5.08
C GLN A 448 -9.05 27.17 5.28
N LEU A 449 -8.76 26.07 4.62
CA LEU A 449 -9.39 24.77 4.78
C LEU A 449 -8.37 23.81 5.38
N HIS A 450 -8.72 23.14 6.45
CA HIS A 450 -7.90 22.13 7.12
C HIS A 450 -8.55 20.76 7.01
N ILE A 451 -7.77 19.76 6.64
CA ILE A 451 -8.23 18.37 6.61
C ILE A 451 -7.33 17.54 7.50
N ARG A 452 -7.92 16.85 8.47
CA ARG A 452 -7.22 15.89 9.31
C ARG A 452 -7.25 14.53 8.65
N TRP A 453 -6.20 14.23 7.91
CA TRP A 453 -6.02 12.90 7.36
C TRP A 453 -5.84 11.87 8.47
N THR A 454 -6.75 10.93 8.53
CA THR A 454 -6.61 9.75 9.39
C THR A 454 -5.97 8.66 8.56
N LEU A 455 -4.74 8.26 8.86
CA LEU A 455 -4.30 6.96 8.36
C LEU A 455 -5.23 5.92 8.97
N ARG A 456 -5.80 5.06 8.12
CA ARG A 456 -6.36 3.84 8.66
C ARG A 456 -5.35 3.35 9.70
N PRO A 457 -5.75 2.98 10.88
CA PRO A 457 -5.22 1.78 11.46
C PRO A 457 -5.59 0.74 10.40
N LEU A 458 -4.70 0.56 9.38
CA LEU A 458 -4.77 -0.58 8.48
C LEU A 458 -4.92 -1.70 9.41
N LEU A 459 -6.16 -1.99 9.54
CA LEU A 459 -6.72 -2.75 10.59
C LEU A 459 -5.64 -3.65 11.11
N LEU A 460 -4.84 -3.04 12.08
CA LEU A 460 -4.44 -3.86 13.13
C LEU A 460 -3.48 -4.98 12.71
N GLN A 461 -2.52 -4.67 11.85
CA GLN A 461 -1.24 -5.35 12.04
C GLN A 461 -0.79 -4.98 13.45
N ALA A 462 -1.10 -5.87 14.38
CA ALA A 462 -0.78 -5.74 15.78
C ALA A 462 0.66 -5.23 15.93
N GLY A 463 0.82 -4.05 16.52
CA GLY A 463 2.09 -3.53 16.97
C GLY A 463 2.83 -2.52 16.10
N THR A 464 2.38 -2.16 14.88
CA THR A 464 3.18 -1.30 14.01
C THR A 464 2.79 0.17 13.95
N TYR A 465 1.63 0.57 14.51
CA TYR A 465 1.18 1.97 14.45
C TYR A 465 0.44 2.42 15.72
N PRO A 466 0.73 3.62 16.25
CA PRO A 466 -0.13 4.23 17.25
C PRO A 466 -1.53 4.46 16.65
N ALA A 467 -2.57 4.20 17.43
CA ALA A 467 -3.98 4.32 17.03
C ALA A 467 -4.39 5.73 16.56
N ASN A 468 -3.56 6.74 16.81
CA ASN A 468 -3.85 8.16 16.62
C ASN A 468 -2.90 8.83 15.61
N TYR A 469 -2.43 8.12 14.60
CA TYR A 469 -1.54 8.72 13.61
C TYR A 469 -2.37 9.55 12.63
N THR A 470 -2.53 10.84 12.92
CA THR A 470 -3.24 11.80 12.10
C THR A 470 -2.29 12.90 11.65
N ARG A 471 -2.48 13.46 10.48
CA ARG A 471 -1.80 14.67 10.01
C ARG A 471 -2.81 15.65 9.45
N THR A 472 -2.69 16.89 9.88
CA THR A 472 -3.46 18.00 9.30
C THR A 472 -2.72 18.53 8.07
N VAL A 473 -3.46 18.72 6.99
CA VAL A 473 -3.06 19.46 5.80
C VAL A 473 -3.88 20.73 5.73
N THR A 474 -3.24 21.82 5.38
CA THR A 474 -3.88 23.15 5.29
C THR A 474 -3.82 23.64 3.86
N PHE A 475 -4.96 23.90 3.28
CA PHE A 475 -5.15 24.50 1.97
C PHE A 475 -5.42 26.00 2.14
N GLN A 476 -4.82 26.82 1.30
CA GLN A 476 -5.06 28.26 1.27
C GLN A 476 -6.13 28.59 0.24
N ARG A 477 -7.06 29.51 0.55
CA ARG A 477 -8.04 29.97 -0.41
C ARG A 477 -7.36 30.71 -1.55
N THR A 478 -7.75 30.43 -2.79
CA THR A 478 -7.17 31.02 -4.00
C THR A 478 -8.11 31.92 -4.78
N ASP A 479 -9.41 31.79 -4.55
CA ASP A 479 -10.47 32.56 -5.16
C ASP A 479 -11.01 33.66 -4.25
N ALA A 480 -10.14 34.30 -3.46
CA ALA A 480 -10.54 35.44 -2.66
C ALA A 480 -11.09 36.55 -3.59
N PRO A 481 -12.20 37.23 -3.20
CA PRO A 481 -12.90 38.20 -4.05
C PRO A 481 -12.04 39.36 -4.49
#